data_ec070d60eed6f49194af5025e2a7854c
#
_entry.id   ec070d60eed6f49194af5025e2a7854c
#
_cell.length_a   1.000
_cell.length_b   1.000
_cell.length_c   1.000
_cell.angle_alpha   90.00
_cell.angle_beta   90.00
_cell.angle_gamma   90.00
#
_symmetry.space_group_name_H-M   'P 1'
#
loop_
_entity.id
_entity.type
_entity.pdbx_description
1 polymer ?
#
loop_
_entity_poly.entity_id
_entity_poly.type
_entity_poly.pdbx_seq_one_letter_code
_entity_poly.pdbx_strand_id
1 'polypeptide(L)'
;MVDQLKDLKENHHVVGVKAEFESEGTRLEEALRLKEVVTKAGLDLTIKIGGCEALKDFYDARAIGVTHIVGPMVESAYALKKYLGSAKTAYRQEEQETVQFLINIETIMACENIEDLLSKYDITGLAGIVFGRVDLTGSLGLTREDVNSDHIYDIAQKVFRVAKKKNLEIVVGGGVSKETIPFLRRFEPGTIARYETRKVIFSCPGALEGAYAEGILKAVGFELMWLKNKRDFYGQIFEEDRVRIGMLESRYKKLIEEAGGRVE
;
A
#
# COMPACT_ATOMS: atom_id res chain seq x y z
N MET A 1 -5.51 15.43 -9.84
CA MET A 1 -4.88 14.56 -8.83
C MET A 1 -4.20 15.36 -7.72
N VAL A 2 -3.27 16.26 -8.01
CA VAL A 2 -2.58 17.05 -6.97
C VAL A 2 -3.59 17.86 -6.14
N ASP A 3 -4.49 18.59 -6.79
CA ASP A 3 -5.50 19.42 -6.08
C ASP A 3 -6.46 18.57 -5.23
N GLN A 4 -6.84 17.37 -5.72
CA GLN A 4 -7.62 16.40 -4.95
C GLN A 4 -6.89 15.94 -3.68
N LEU A 5 -5.58 15.66 -3.78
CA LEU A 5 -4.78 15.27 -2.62
C LEU A 5 -4.56 16.43 -1.64
N LYS A 6 -4.41 17.67 -2.13
CA LYS A 6 -4.33 18.85 -1.26
C LYS A 6 -5.62 19.08 -0.48
N ASP A 7 -6.77 18.98 -1.15
CA ASP A 7 -8.07 19.05 -0.50
C ASP A 7 -8.25 17.92 0.55
N LEU A 8 -7.87 16.70 0.22
CA LEU A 8 -7.88 15.57 1.16
C LEU A 8 -6.97 15.82 2.37
N LYS A 9 -5.79 16.41 2.16
CA LYS A 9 -4.87 16.77 3.24
C LYS A 9 -5.45 17.84 4.15
N GLU A 10 -5.93 18.95 3.58
CA GLU A 10 -6.36 20.14 4.29
C GLU A 10 -7.69 19.94 5.03
N ASN A 11 -8.62 19.20 4.44
CA ASN A 11 -9.99 19.10 4.91
C ASN A 11 -10.38 17.72 5.47
N HIS A 12 -9.58 16.65 5.22
CA HIS A 12 -9.96 15.29 5.58
C HIS A 12 -8.85 14.50 6.30
N HIS A 13 -7.85 15.17 6.85
CA HIS A 13 -6.76 14.57 7.63
C HIS A 13 -5.96 13.49 6.90
N VAL A 14 -5.82 13.59 5.59
CA VAL A 14 -4.98 12.69 4.81
C VAL A 14 -3.51 13.02 5.03
N VAL A 15 -2.71 12.00 5.31
CA VAL A 15 -1.27 12.12 5.57
C VAL A 15 -0.40 11.43 4.52
N GLY A 16 -0.97 10.53 3.73
CA GLY A 16 -0.18 9.79 2.76
C GLY A 16 -1.01 9.07 1.69
N VAL A 17 -0.27 8.55 0.73
CA VAL A 17 -0.78 7.70 -0.35
C VAL A 17 -0.02 6.37 -0.32
N LYS A 18 -0.68 5.30 -0.69
CA LYS A 18 -0.10 3.94 -0.74
C LYS A 18 -0.09 3.40 -2.16
N ALA A 19 0.99 2.67 -2.50
CA ALA A 19 1.06 1.79 -3.66
C ALA A 19 1.61 0.43 -3.24
N GLU A 20 1.37 -0.59 -4.06
CA GLU A 20 1.71 -1.97 -3.74
C GLU A 20 2.49 -2.61 -4.90
N PHE A 21 3.71 -3.08 -4.62
CA PHE A 21 4.45 -3.92 -5.55
C PHE A 21 3.86 -5.33 -5.62
N GLU A 22 3.24 -5.76 -4.52
CA GLU A 22 2.58 -7.05 -4.37
C GLU A 22 1.32 -7.15 -5.26
N SER A 23 0.14 -6.89 -4.71
CA SER A 23 -1.14 -7.22 -5.36
C SER A 23 -1.51 -6.30 -6.53
N GLU A 24 -1.00 -5.07 -6.57
CA GLU A 24 -1.20 -4.16 -7.69
C GLU A 24 -0.18 -4.35 -8.81
N GLY A 25 0.94 -5.03 -8.53
CA GLY A 25 2.04 -5.16 -9.48
C GLY A 25 2.55 -3.81 -9.97
N THR A 26 2.57 -2.80 -9.09
CA THR A 26 3.01 -1.44 -9.43
C THR A 26 4.44 -1.48 -9.98
N ARG A 27 4.65 -0.93 -11.16
CA ARG A 27 5.97 -0.83 -11.78
C ARG A 27 6.74 0.36 -11.21
N LEU A 28 8.06 0.33 -11.32
CA LEU A 28 8.93 1.39 -10.80
C LEU A 28 8.56 2.76 -11.38
N GLU A 29 8.35 2.84 -12.69
CA GLU A 29 7.95 4.09 -13.36
C GLU A 29 6.58 4.61 -12.91
N GLU A 30 5.65 3.72 -12.59
CA GLU A 30 4.35 4.09 -12.02
C GLU A 30 4.52 4.67 -10.62
N ALA A 31 5.33 4.01 -9.78
CA ALA A 31 5.60 4.47 -8.42
C ALA A 31 6.33 5.83 -8.40
N LEU A 32 7.28 6.06 -9.30
CA LEU A 32 7.96 7.35 -9.46
C LEU A 32 6.99 8.46 -9.88
N ARG A 33 6.08 8.21 -10.83
CA ARG A 33 5.04 9.17 -11.23
C ARG A 33 4.06 9.46 -10.10
N LEU A 34 3.68 8.42 -9.32
CA LEU A 34 2.84 8.61 -8.14
C LEU A 34 3.56 9.43 -7.08
N LYS A 35 4.86 9.17 -6.84
CA LYS A 35 5.69 9.95 -5.91
C LYS A 35 5.73 11.43 -6.27
N GLU A 36 5.84 11.76 -7.56
CA GLU A 36 5.78 13.16 -8.01
C GLU A 36 4.46 13.83 -7.62
N VAL A 37 3.32 13.18 -7.88
CA VAL A 37 1.99 13.69 -7.52
C VAL A 37 1.86 13.88 -6.02
N VAL A 38 2.29 12.89 -5.23
CA VAL A 38 2.23 12.88 -3.76
C VAL A 38 3.10 13.99 -3.16
N THR A 39 4.33 14.13 -3.67
CA THR A 39 5.27 15.18 -3.23
C THR A 39 4.72 16.58 -3.51
N LYS A 40 4.12 16.81 -4.70
CA LYS A 40 3.48 18.10 -5.04
C LYS A 40 2.28 18.43 -4.14
N ALA A 41 1.63 17.43 -3.56
CA ALA A 41 0.58 17.62 -2.58
C ALA A 41 1.12 17.76 -1.15
N GLY A 42 2.41 17.57 -0.94
CA GLY A 42 3.05 17.63 0.38
C GLY A 42 2.62 16.48 1.29
N LEU A 43 2.46 15.29 0.72
CA LEU A 43 2.06 14.06 1.40
C LEU A 43 3.18 13.01 1.36
N ASP A 44 3.05 11.99 2.20
CA ASP A 44 3.94 10.84 2.26
C ASP A 44 3.55 9.74 1.28
N LEU A 45 4.53 8.95 0.82
CA LEU A 45 4.31 7.75 0.04
C LEU A 45 4.68 6.52 0.84
N THR A 46 3.75 5.60 0.93
CA THR A 46 3.93 4.25 1.49
C THR A 46 4.00 3.24 0.36
N ILE A 47 4.94 2.29 0.44
CA ILE A 47 5.03 1.14 -0.48
C ILE A 47 4.85 -0.16 0.31
N LYS A 48 3.88 -0.97 -0.11
CA LYS A 48 3.77 -2.38 0.29
C LYS A 48 4.61 -3.21 -0.68
N ILE A 49 5.62 -3.89 -0.15
CA ILE A 49 6.57 -4.70 -0.93
C ILE A 49 6.01 -6.09 -1.23
N GLY A 50 6.66 -6.87 -2.11
CA GLY A 50 6.18 -8.15 -2.58
C GLY A 50 6.35 -9.33 -1.60
N GLY A 51 7.04 -9.14 -0.49
CA GLY A 51 7.26 -10.20 0.51
C GLY A 51 8.28 -9.80 1.57
N CYS A 52 8.42 -10.63 2.62
CA CYS A 52 9.29 -10.32 3.77
C CYS A 52 10.78 -10.14 3.39
N GLU A 53 11.26 -10.82 2.38
CA GLU A 53 12.63 -10.72 1.88
C GLU A 53 12.73 -10.18 0.46
N ALA A 54 11.77 -9.39 0.01
CA ALA A 54 11.78 -8.76 -1.32
C ALA A 54 12.84 -7.63 -1.38
N LEU A 55 14.11 -7.99 -1.29
CA LEU A 55 15.24 -7.06 -1.21
C LEU A 55 15.29 -6.08 -2.39
N LYS A 56 14.91 -6.56 -3.60
CA LYS A 56 14.81 -5.67 -4.77
C LYS A 56 13.79 -4.56 -4.54
N ASP A 57 12.63 -4.89 -3.94
CA ASP A 57 11.59 -3.91 -3.68
C ASP A 57 12.01 -2.89 -2.62
N PHE A 58 12.82 -3.29 -1.64
CA PHE A 58 13.44 -2.36 -0.70
C PHE A 58 14.38 -1.37 -1.41
N TYR A 59 15.18 -1.83 -2.37
CA TYR A 59 16.03 -0.95 -3.17
C TYR A 59 15.22 -0.01 -4.07
N ASP A 60 14.17 -0.51 -4.70
CA ASP A 60 13.25 0.33 -5.48
C ASP A 60 12.57 1.38 -4.59
N ALA A 61 12.05 0.98 -3.43
CA ALA A 61 11.43 1.88 -2.46
C ALA A 61 12.40 2.97 -1.97
N ARG A 62 13.67 2.60 -1.73
CA ARG A 62 14.73 3.54 -1.39
C ARG A 62 15.01 4.52 -2.53
N ALA A 63 15.10 4.05 -3.78
CA ALA A 63 15.31 4.90 -4.95
C ALA A 63 14.16 5.88 -5.21
N ILE A 64 12.92 5.47 -4.92
CA ILE A 64 11.72 6.32 -4.99
C ILE A 64 11.72 7.38 -3.86
N GLY A 65 12.39 7.10 -2.74
CA GLY A 65 12.38 7.96 -1.57
C GLY A 65 11.05 7.92 -0.81
N VAL A 66 10.57 6.71 -0.52
CA VAL A 66 9.36 6.50 0.29
C VAL A 66 9.62 6.75 1.76
N THR A 67 8.59 7.10 2.51
CA THR A 67 8.67 7.33 3.97
C THR A 67 8.22 6.13 4.79
N HIS A 68 7.46 5.21 4.19
CA HIS A 68 6.94 4.03 4.86
C HIS A 68 7.06 2.80 3.95
N ILE A 69 7.48 1.68 4.52
CA ILE A 69 7.52 0.38 3.84
C ILE A 69 6.72 -0.63 4.65
N VAL A 70 5.85 -1.36 3.96
CA VAL A 70 4.99 -2.38 4.59
C VAL A 70 5.35 -3.76 4.04
N GLY A 71 5.72 -4.68 4.93
CA GLY A 71 5.91 -6.09 4.62
C GLY A 71 4.58 -6.85 4.67
N PRO A 72 4.13 -7.50 3.58
CA PRO A 72 2.89 -8.26 3.57
C PRO A 72 3.05 -9.63 4.26
N MET A 73 1.93 -10.24 4.68
CA MET A 73 1.83 -11.65 5.08
C MET A 73 2.90 -12.10 6.09
N VAL A 74 3.17 -11.27 7.11
CA VAL A 74 4.15 -11.61 8.16
C VAL A 74 3.48 -12.48 9.22
N GLU A 75 3.64 -13.80 9.12
CA GLU A 75 2.92 -14.79 9.92
C GLU A 75 3.75 -15.44 11.04
N SER A 76 5.04 -15.16 11.10
CA SER A 76 5.93 -15.73 12.10
C SER A 76 7.00 -14.76 12.54
N ALA A 77 7.54 -14.98 13.74
CA ALA A 77 8.66 -14.21 14.26
C ALA A 77 9.90 -14.32 13.35
N TYR A 78 10.09 -15.47 12.69
CA TYR A 78 11.18 -15.64 11.74
C TYR A 78 11.00 -14.79 10.47
N ALA A 79 9.76 -14.72 9.93
CA ALA A 79 9.45 -13.85 8.80
C ALA A 79 9.68 -12.37 9.15
N LEU A 80 9.28 -11.92 10.34
CA LEU A 80 9.58 -10.57 10.83
C LEU A 80 11.09 -10.31 10.95
N LYS A 81 11.85 -11.26 11.51
CA LYS A 81 13.32 -11.16 11.58
C LYS A 81 13.93 -11.00 10.19
N LYS A 82 13.45 -11.74 9.18
CA LYS A 82 13.92 -11.66 7.79
C LYS A 82 13.58 -10.32 7.17
N TYR A 83 12.36 -9.81 7.39
CA TYR A 83 11.93 -8.50 6.93
C TYR A 83 12.83 -7.37 7.47
N LEU A 84 13.04 -7.31 8.78
CA LEU A 84 13.92 -6.32 9.40
C LEU A 84 15.38 -6.48 8.97
N GLY A 85 15.84 -7.72 8.74
CA GLY A 85 17.17 -7.99 8.19
C GLY A 85 17.33 -7.42 6.78
N SER A 86 16.34 -7.58 5.91
CA SER A 86 16.31 -7.00 4.55
C SER A 86 16.28 -5.47 4.58
N ALA A 87 15.50 -4.89 5.49
CA ALA A 87 15.48 -3.44 5.70
C ALA A 87 16.87 -2.91 6.09
N LYS A 88 17.53 -3.55 7.05
CA LYS A 88 18.92 -3.20 7.48
C LYS A 88 19.94 -3.38 6.37
N THR A 89 19.73 -4.30 5.44
CA THR A 89 20.62 -4.49 4.28
C THR A 89 20.42 -3.39 3.24
N ALA A 90 19.18 -2.98 2.99
CA ALA A 90 18.86 -2.02 1.94
C ALA A 90 19.07 -0.56 2.37
N TYR A 91 18.91 -0.24 3.65
CA TYR A 91 18.98 1.11 4.18
C TYR A 91 20.14 1.25 5.17
N ARG A 92 20.95 2.29 5.02
CA ARG A 92 21.97 2.66 6.01
C ARG A 92 21.31 3.08 7.32
N GLN A 93 22.03 3.00 8.42
CA GLN A 93 21.49 3.34 9.74
C GLN A 93 20.85 4.74 9.78
N GLU A 94 21.51 5.74 9.20
CA GLU A 94 21.01 7.12 9.12
C GLU A 94 19.72 7.25 8.29
N GLU A 95 19.59 6.44 7.23
CA GLU A 95 18.38 6.41 6.40
C GLU A 95 17.20 5.70 7.09
N GLN A 96 17.49 4.71 7.95
CA GLN A 96 16.46 4.02 8.72
C GLN A 96 15.72 4.94 9.71
N GLU A 97 16.33 6.04 10.14
CA GLU A 97 15.71 7.04 11.00
C GLU A 97 14.63 7.85 10.26
N THR A 98 14.68 7.91 8.94
CA THR A 98 13.76 8.68 8.10
C THR A 98 12.68 7.83 7.43
N VAL A 99 12.77 6.50 7.54
CA VAL A 99 11.83 5.55 6.94
C VAL A 99 11.21 4.67 8.01
N GLN A 100 9.91 4.56 8.00
CA GLN A 100 9.17 3.71 8.93
C GLN A 100 8.90 2.33 8.30
N PHE A 101 9.28 1.27 8.99
CA PHE A 101 9.06 -0.11 8.59
C PHE A 101 7.87 -0.69 9.35
N LEU A 102 6.84 -1.09 8.62
CA LEU A 102 5.63 -1.69 9.16
C LEU A 102 5.45 -3.10 8.59
N ILE A 103 4.60 -3.89 9.25
CA ILE A 103 4.22 -5.21 8.75
C ILE A 103 2.71 -5.36 8.72
N ASN A 104 2.19 -6.12 7.76
CA ASN A 104 0.79 -6.52 7.75
C ASN A 104 0.57 -7.70 8.70
N ILE A 105 -0.43 -7.55 9.56
CA ILE A 105 -1.06 -8.61 10.34
C ILE A 105 -2.44 -8.81 9.72
N GLU A 106 -2.54 -9.76 8.81
CA GLU A 106 -3.68 -9.87 7.90
C GLU A 106 -4.18 -11.31 7.66
N THR A 107 -3.72 -12.25 8.49
CA THR A 107 -4.22 -13.63 8.49
C THR A 107 -4.51 -14.10 9.91
N ILE A 108 -5.39 -15.07 10.06
CA ILE A 108 -5.67 -15.65 11.39
C ILE A 108 -4.41 -16.25 12.03
N MET A 109 -3.53 -16.85 11.22
CA MET A 109 -2.24 -17.38 11.67
C MET A 109 -1.37 -16.28 12.30
N ALA A 110 -1.26 -15.11 11.65
CA ALA A 110 -0.52 -13.98 12.19
C ALA A 110 -1.15 -13.44 13.49
N CYS A 111 -2.49 -13.36 13.53
CA CYS A 111 -3.22 -12.88 14.70
C CYS A 111 -3.09 -13.81 15.92
N GLU A 112 -3.14 -15.12 15.72
CA GLU A 112 -2.96 -16.11 16.80
C GLU A 112 -1.54 -16.12 17.33
N ASN A 113 -0.55 -15.94 16.48
CA ASN A 113 0.88 -15.94 16.82
C ASN A 113 1.43 -14.57 17.22
N ILE A 114 0.60 -13.54 17.36
CA ILE A 114 1.06 -12.14 17.51
C ILE A 114 2.03 -11.93 18.68
N GLU A 115 1.85 -12.64 19.80
CA GLU A 115 2.74 -12.54 20.97
C GLU A 115 4.13 -13.10 20.66
N ASP A 116 4.22 -14.33 20.09
CA ASP A 116 5.50 -14.92 19.66
C ASP A 116 6.14 -14.06 18.55
N LEU A 117 5.35 -13.61 17.60
CA LEU A 117 5.79 -12.79 16.48
C LEU A 117 6.50 -11.51 16.95
N LEU A 118 5.98 -10.81 17.96
CA LEU A 118 6.53 -9.54 18.45
C LEU A 118 7.47 -9.69 19.67
N SER A 119 7.74 -10.91 20.17
CA SER A 119 8.58 -11.11 21.35
C SER A 119 9.76 -12.05 21.19
N LYS A 120 9.74 -12.94 20.22
CA LYS A 120 10.78 -13.99 20.07
C LYS A 120 12.13 -13.49 19.63
N TYR A 121 12.17 -12.45 18.81
CA TYR A 121 13.39 -11.82 18.33
C TYR A 121 13.38 -10.32 18.61
N ASP A 122 14.53 -9.69 18.47
CA ASP A 122 14.62 -8.23 18.49
C ASP A 122 13.83 -7.61 17.34
N ILE A 123 12.92 -6.70 17.65
CA ILE A 123 12.08 -5.96 16.72
C ILE A 123 12.49 -4.49 16.58
N THR A 124 13.67 -4.13 17.04
CA THR A 124 14.20 -2.76 16.89
C THR A 124 14.21 -2.35 15.41
N GLY A 125 13.58 -1.23 15.12
CA GLY A 125 13.34 -0.72 13.77
C GLY A 125 11.95 -1.00 13.22
N LEU A 126 11.12 -1.81 13.90
CA LEU A 126 9.71 -1.94 13.57
C LEU A 126 8.94 -0.74 14.13
N ALA A 127 8.31 0.04 13.26
CA ALA A 127 7.55 1.23 13.64
C ALA A 127 6.08 0.91 13.97
N GLY A 128 5.51 -0.08 13.31
CA GLY A 128 4.08 -0.37 13.50
C GLY A 128 3.58 -1.62 12.79
N ILE A 129 2.29 -1.83 12.93
CA ILE A 129 1.54 -2.89 12.24
C ILE A 129 0.42 -2.30 11.40
N VAL A 130 0.11 -2.95 10.29
CA VAL A 130 -1.10 -2.71 9.49
C VAL A 130 -2.03 -3.90 9.65
N PHE A 131 -3.19 -3.69 10.24
CA PHE A 131 -4.20 -4.74 10.43
C PHE A 131 -5.08 -4.83 9.18
N GLY A 132 -4.84 -5.85 8.36
CA GLY A 132 -5.49 -6.04 7.06
C GLY A 132 -6.74 -6.91 7.15
N ARG A 133 -7.94 -6.29 7.19
CA ARG A 133 -9.20 -7.01 7.49
C ARG A 133 -9.73 -7.87 6.35
N VAL A 134 -9.47 -7.52 5.08
CA VAL A 134 -9.97 -8.30 3.93
C VAL A 134 -9.26 -9.66 3.85
N ASP A 135 -7.95 -9.68 3.94
CA ASP A 135 -7.18 -10.91 3.92
C ASP A 135 -7.43 -11.73 5.18
N LEU A 136 -7.62 -11.07 6.34
CA LEU A 136 -8.01 -11.74 7.58
C LEU A 136 -9.36 -12.45 7.42
N THR A 137 -10.40 -11.81 6.90
CA THR A 137 -11.69 -12.47 6.66
C THR A 137 -11.56 -13.62 5.68
N GLY A 138 -10.78 -13.44 4.60
CA GLY A 138 -10.48 -14.51 3.66
C GLY A 138 -9.79 -15.71 4.31
N SER A 139 -8.79 -15.46 5.18
CA SER A 139 -8.07 -16.52 5.92
C SER A 139 -8.95 -17.29 6.92
N LEU A 140 -10.05 -16.68 7.35
CA LEU A 140 -11.08 -17.28 8.21
C LEU A 140 -12.16 -18.02 7.41
N GLY A 141 -12.13 -17.99 6.06
CA GLY A 141 -13.21 -18.51 5.22
C GLY A 141 -14.48 -17.64 5.25
N LEU A 142 -14.38 -16.41 5.71
CA LEU A 142 -15.46 -15.40 5.73
C LEU A 142 -15.44 -14.56 4.45
N THR A 143 -16.44 -13.72 4.30
CA THR A 143 -16.56 -12.82 3.15
C THR A 143 -16.05 -11.41 3.44
N ARG A 144 -15.91 -10.59 2.41
CA ARG A 144 -15.57 -9.18 2.55
C ARG A 144 -16.63 -8.37 3.33
N GLU A 145 -17.84 -8.86 3.43
CA GLU A 145 -18.93 -8.21 4.18
C GLU A 145 -18.70 -8.30 5.69
N ASP A 146 -17.91 -9.28 6.14
CA ASP A 146 -17.63 -9.54 7.55
C ASP A 146 -16.50 -8.66 8.15
N VAL A 147 -15.85 -7.79 7.35
CA VAL A 147 -14.69 -6.98 7.79
C VAL A 147 -14.96 -6.07 9.00
N ASN A 148 -16.24 -5.74 9.26
CA ASN A 148 -16.66 -4.91 10.39
C ASN A 148 -17.42 -5.72 11.47
N SER A 149 -17.39 -7.06 11.43
CA SER A 149 -18.10 -7.93 12.38
C SER A 149 -17.50 -7.87 13.77
N ASP A 150 -18.26 -8.28 14.78
CA ASP A 150 -17.79 -8.40 16.16
C ASP A 150 -16.65 -9.41 16.28
N HIS A 151 -16.67 -10.48 15.48
CA HIS A 151 -15.60 -11.47 15.46
C HIS A 151 -14.26 -10.84 15.04
N ILE A 152 -14.25 -10.03 13.99
CA ILE A 152 -13.04 -9.30 13.55
C ILE A 152 -12.63 -8.25 14.59
N TYR A 153 -13.59 -7.62 15.26
CA TYR A 153 -13.31 -6.68 16.35
C TYR A 153 -12.60 -7.36 17.51
N ASP A 154 -13.04 -8.52 17.95
CA ASP A 154 -12.45 -9.27 19.07
C ASP A 154 -11.01 -9.70 18.73
N ILE A 155 -10.76 -10.15 17.50
CA ILE A 155 -9.41 -10.45 17.02
C ILE A 155 -8.54 -9.19 17.05
N ALA A 156 -9.04 -8.08 16.48
CA ALA A 156 -8.34 -6.81 16.45
C ALA A 156 -7.95 -6.31 17.85
N GLN A 157 -8.86 -6.40 18.83
CA GLN A 157 -8.59 -6.01 20.22
C GLN A 157 -7.39 -6.78 20.82
N LYS A 158 -7.29 -8.09 20.55
CA LYS A 158 -6.16 -8.90 21.03
C LYS A 158 -4.85 -8.45 20.39
N VAL A 159 -4.85 -8.31 19.06
CA VAL A 159 -3.68 -7.86 18.29
C VAL A 159 -3.22 -6.47 18.73
N PHE A 160 -4.15 -5.52 18.85
CA PHE A 160 -3.83 -4.12 19.19
C PHE A 160 -3.29 -3.99 20.61
N ARG A 161 -3.79 -4.79 21.56
CA ARG A 161 -3.26 -4.84 22.92
C ARG A 161 -1.78 -5.25 22.96
N VAL A 162 -1.39 -6.25 22.14
CA VAL A 162 0.00 -6.71 22.06
C VAL A 162 0.87 -5.66 21.37
N ALA A 163 0.41 -5.08 20.27
CA ALA A 163 1.14 -4.03 19.54
C ALA A 163 1.37 -2.78 20.42
N LYS A 164 0.34 -2.33 21.15
CA LYS A 164 0.47 -1.20 22.11
C LYS A 164 1.49 -1.43 23.21
N LYS A 165 1.56 -2.64 23.77
CA LYS A 165 2.59 -3.00 24.76
C LYS A 165 4.02 -2.88 24.23
N LYS A 166 4.20 -2.95 22.91
CA LYS A 166 5.48 -2.78 22.22
C LYS A 166 5.68 -1.37 21.69
N ASN A 167 4.80 -0.42 21.99
CA ASN A 167 4.80 0.95 21.49
C ASN A 167 4.76 1.03 19.95
N LEU A 168 4.12 0.07 19.29
CA LEU A 168 3.96 0.04 17.85
C LEU A 168 2.75 0.86 17.42
N GLU A 169 2.92 1.58 16.31
CA GLU A 169 1.80 2.25 15.65
C GLU A 169 0.82 1.22 15.07
N ILE A 170 -0.47 1.54 15.14
CA ILE A 170 -1.54 0.68 14.63
C ILE A 170 -2.23 1.39 13.47
N VAL A 171 -2.13 0.79 12.29
CA VAL A 171 -2.84 1.19 11.08
C VAL A 171 -3.92 0.16 10.76
N VAL A 172 -5.11 0.59 10.34
CA VAL A 172 -6.19 -0.34 9.96
C VAL A 172 -6.50 -0.20 8.48
N GLY A 173 -6.38 -1.31 7.75
CA GLY A 173 -6.68 -1.41 6.32
C GLY A 173 -7.71 -2.49 6.00
N GLY A 174 -7.89 -2.71 4.70
CA GLY A 174 -8.77 -3.75 4.17
C GLY A 174 -10.26 -3.38 4.20
N GLY A 175 -10.84 -3.09 3.03
CA GLY A 175 -12.27 -2.85 2.86
C GLY A 175 -12.79 -1.59 3.56
N VAL A 176 -11.97 -0.56 3.71
CA VAL A 176 -12.37 0.70 4.37
C VAL A 176 -13.42 1.43 3.52
N SER A 177 -14.53 1.71 4.15
CA SER A 177 -15.67 2.49 3.63
C SER A 177 -16.23 3.38 4.74
N LYS A 178 -17.26 4.17 4.45
CA LYS A 178 -17.93 4.97 5.50
C LYS A 178 -18.52 4.12 6.63
N GLU A 179 -18.91 2.89 6.33
CA GLU A 179 -19.44 1.91 7.28
C GLU A 179 -18.34 1.37 8.23
N THR A 180 -17.08 1.56 7.88
CA THR A 180 -15.95 1.17 8.73
C THR A 180 -15.76 2.14 9.91
N ILE A 181 -16.13 3.40 9.78
CA ILE A 181 -15.85 4.40 10.82
C ILE A 181 -16.52 4.07 12.15
N PRO A 182 -17.78 3.62 12.22
CA PRO A 182 -18.35 3.12 13.47
C PRO A 182 -17.58 1.97 14.12
N PHE A 183 -17.03 1.05 13.31
CA PHE A 183 -16.17 -0.04 13.80
C PHE A 183 -14.87 0.51 14.41
N LEU A 184 -14.19 1.46 13.76
CA LEU A 184 -12.95 2.06 14.26
C LEU A 184 -13.17 2.87 15.54
N ARG A 185 -14.30 3.53 15.69
CA ARG A 185 -14.69 4.31 16.88
C ARG A 185 -14.95 3.47 18.12
N ARG A 186 -15.09 2.15 17.99
CA ARG A 186 -15.25 1.23 19.15
C ARG A 186 -13.96 1.09 19.96
N PHE A 187 -12.81 1.36 19.35
CA PHE A 187 -11.53 1.30 20.06
C PHE A 187 -11.30 2.57 20.87
N GLU A 188 -10.56 2.42 21.98
CA GLU A 188 -10.20 3.57 22.81
C GLU A 188 -9.50 4.66 21.99
N PRO A 189 -9.80 5.95 22.21
CA PRO A 189 -9.12 7.05 21.54
C PRO A 189 -7.58 6.91 21.62
N GLY A 190 -6.91 7.15 20.48
CA GLY A 190 -5.46 7.00 20.40
C GLY A 190 -4.96 5.56 20.25
N THR A 191 -5.85 4.55 20.13
CA THR A 191 -5.45 3.19 19.81
C THR A 191 -5.03 3.06 18.35
N ILE A 192 -5.81 3.59 17.45
CA ILE A 192 -5.56 3.57 16.02
C ILE A 192 -4.92 4.91 15.63
N ALA A 193 -3.73 4.86 15.05
CA ALA A 193 -3.02 6.03 14.58
C ALA A 193 -3.49 6.44 13.18
N ARG A 194 -3.73 5.46 12.31
CA ARG A 194 -4.15 5.70 10.92
C ARG A 194 -5.12 4.62 10.45
N TYR A 195 -5.94 4.98 9.46
CA TYR A 195 -6.62 3.99 8.64
C TYR A 195 -6.38 4.27 7.17
N GLU A 196 -6.53 3.26 6.32
CA GLU A 196 -6.22 3.39 4.91
C GLU A 196 -7.29 2.76 4.02
N THR A 197 -7.69 3.52 2.99
CA THR A 197 -8.35 2.95 1.81
C THR A 197 -7.28 2.24 0.97
N ARG A 198 -7.63 1.78 -0.24
CA ARG A 198 -6.64 1.17 -1.12
C ARG A 198 -5.46 2.10 -1.46
N LYS A 199 -5.73 3.41 -1.61
CA LYS A 199 -4.71 4.38 -2.05
C LYS A 199 -4.40 5.49 -1.05
N VAL A 200 -5.28 5.78 -0.12
CA VAL A 200 -5.17 6.99 0.69
C VAL A 200 -5.14 6.64 2.17
N ILE A 201 -4.23 7.28 2.90
CA ILE A 201 -3.98 7.05 4.32
C ILE A 201 -4.45 8.27 5.12
N PHE A 202 -5.29 8.01 6.11
CA PHE A 202 -5.93 9.00 6.96
C PHE A 202 -5.37 8.93 8.38
N SER A 203 -5.16 10.08 9.01
CA SER A 203 -4.68 10.20 10.39
C SER A 203 -5.84 10.24 11.38
N CYS A 204 -5.75 9.42 12.44
CA CYS A 204 -6.68 9.43 13.56
C CYS A 204 -6.15 10.31 14.71
N PRO A 205 -7.03 10.87 15.55
CA PRO A 205 -8.49 10.70 15.55
C PRO A 205 -9.25 11.59 14.56
N GLY A 206 -8.60 12.62 13.99
CA GLY A 206 -9.29 13.66 13.20
C GLY A 206 -10.11 13.09 12.05
N ALA A 207 -9.57 12.12 11.32
CA ALA A 207 -10.28 11.50 10.20
C ALA A 207 -11.43 10.56 10.61
N LEU A 208 -11.60 10.29 11.89
CA LEU A 208 -12.76 9.55 12.39
C LEU A 208 -13.96 10.45 12.67
N GLU A 209 -13.79 11.77 12.62
CA GLU A 209 -14.80 12.77 12.97
C GLU A 209 -15.25 13.58 11.75
N GLY A 210 -16.27 14.40 11.92
CA GLY A 210 -16.72 15.35 10.90
C GLY A 210 -17.11 14.70 9.56
N ALA A 211 -16.54 15.20 8.48
CA ALA A 211 -16.88 14.84 7.10
C ALA A 211 -16.16 13.58 6.57
N TYR A 212 -15.95 12.56 7.41
CA TYR A 212 -15.22 11.33 7.04
C TYR A 212 -15.77 10.63 5.79
N ALA A 213 -17.11 10.61 5.61
CA ALA A 213 -17.73 9.97 4.44
C ALA A 213 -17.34 10.68 3.13
N GLU A 214 -17.25 12.01 3.14
CA GLU A 214 -16.77 12.80 2.01
C GLU A 214 -15.29 12.55 1.74
N GLY A 215 -14.46 12.50 2.80
CA GLY A 215 -13.04 12.17 2.68
C GLY A 215 -12.81 10.80 2.04
N ILE A 216 -13.55 9.77 2.47
CA ILE A 216 -13.47 8.44 1.89
C ILE A 216 -13.95 8.43 0.43
N LEU A 217 -15.05 9.12 0.11
CA LEU A 217 -15.53 9.26 -1.27
C LEU A 217 -14.48 9.91 -2.18
N LYS A 218 -13.86 11.00 -1.73
CA LYS A 218 -12.78 11.69 -2.45
C LYS A 218 -11.54 10.79 -2.61
N ALA A 219 -11.22 9.96 -1.63
CA ALA A 219 -10.12 8.99 -1.70
C ALA A 219 -10.35 7.93 -2.79
N VAL A 220 -11.58 7.41 -2.92
CA VAL A 220 -11.98 6.51 -4.02
C VAL A 220 -11.91 7.25 -5.36
N GLY A 221 -12.32 8.52 -5.39
CA GLY A 221 -12.18 9.38 -6.56
C GLY A 221 -10.72 9.55 -7.01
N PHE A 222 -9.79 9.73 -6.06
CA PHE A 222 -8.36 9.80 -6.35
C PHE A 222 -7.84 8.48 -6.95
N GLU A 223 -8.21 7.34 -6.39
CA GLU A 223 -7.87 6.02 -6.93
C GLU A 223 -8.33 5.86 -8.38
N LEU A 224 -9.57 6.23 -8.68
CA LEU A 224 -10.12 6.21 -10.04
C LEU A 224 -9.34 7.12 -10.99
N MET A 225 -8.99 8.33 -10.55
CA MET A 225 -8.17 9.26 -11.35
C MET A 225 -6.79 8.68 -11.63
N TRP A 226 -6.18 8.03 -10.64
CA TRP A 226 -4.89 7.35 -10.81
C TRP A 226 -4.96 6.21 -11.83
N LEU A 227 -5.97 5.34 -11.74
CA LEU A 227 -6.15 4.24 -12.69
C LEU A 227 -6.41 4.74 -14.12
N LYS A 228 -7.20 5.79 -14.29
CA LYS A 228 -7.42 6.41 -15.59
C LYS A 228 -6.12 6.99 -16.16
N ASN A 229 -5.35 7.71 -15.34
CA ASN A 229 -4.06 8.26 -15.76
C ASN A 229 -3.06 7.15 -16.14
N LYS A 230 -3.03 6.04 -15.40
CA LYS A 230 -2.22 4.87 -15.72
C LYS A 230 -2.63 4.26 -17.08
N ARG A 231 -3.91 4.04 -17.30
CA ARG A 231 -4.45 3.53 -18.57
C ARG A 231 -4.07 4.44 -19.76
N ASP A 232 -4.25 5.74 -19.60
CA ASP A 232 -4.00 6.70 -20.68
C ASP A 232 -2.50 6.78 -20.99
N PHE A 233 -1.62 6.68 -20.01
CA PHE A 233 -0.18 6.62 -20.20
C PHE A 233 0.25 5.39 -21.04
N TYR A 234 -0.23 4.21 -20.70
CA TYR A 234 0.08 3.00 -21.48
C TYR A 234 -0.64 2.99 -22.84
N GLY A 235 -1.82 3.57 -22.91
CA GLY A 235 -2.55 3.77 -24.17
C GLY A 235 -1.79 4.64 -25.15
N GLN A 236 -1.10 5.68 -24.69
CA GLN A 236 -0.26 6.53 -25.53
C GLN A 236 0.95 5.75 -26.07
N ILE A 237 1.63 4.99 -25.24
CA ILE A 237 2.76 4.13 -25.64
C ILE A 237 2.30 3.10 -26.71
N PHE A 238 1.16 2.46 -26.46
CA PHE A 238 0.57 1.53 -27.41
C PHE A 238 0.29 2.16 -28.77
N GLU A 239 -0.24 3.38 -28.78
CA GLU A 239 -0.55 4.10 -30.02
C GLU A 239 0.71 4.51 -30.80
N GLU A 240 1.77 4.94 -30.10
CA GLU A 240 3.08 5.22 -30.71
C GLU A 240 3.65 3.97 -31.39
N ASP A 241 3.61 2.82 -30.74
CA ASP A 241 4.07 1.55 -31.31
C ASP A 241 3.20 1.13 -32.51
N ARG A 242 1.89 1.27 -32.41
CA ARG A 242 0.96 0.97 -33.52
C ARG A 242 1.32 1.73 -34.79
N VAL A 243 1.62 3.02 -34.66
CA VAL A 243 2.02 3.87 -35.80
C VAL A 243 3.36 3.40 -36.37
N ARG A 244 4.35 3.11 -35.53
CA ARG A 244 5.68 2.65 -35.93
C ARG A 244 5.63 1.30 -36.62
N ILE A 245 4.85 0.36 -36.09
CA ILE A 245 4.63 -0.97 -36.70
C ILE A 245 4.07 -0.81 -38.12
N GLY A 246 3.02 -0.05 -38.28
CA GLY A 246 2.42 0.17 -39.63
C GLY A 246 3.39 0.75 -40.65
N MET A 247 4.26 1.68 -40.24
CA MET A 247 5.32 2.21 -41.12
C MET A 247 6.35 1.14 -41.48
N LEU A 248 6.77 0.31 -40.50
CA LEU A 248 7.76 -0.74 -40.75
C LEU A 248 7.21 -1.89 -41.58
N GLU A 249 5.96 -2.30 -41.38
CA GLU A 249 5.28 -3.31 -42.17
C GLU A 249 5.19 -2.85 -43.67
N SER A 250 4.80 -1.61 -43.87
CA SER A 250 4.74 -1.03 -45.24
C SER A 250 6.11 -1.02 -45.93
N ARG A 251 7.15 -0.59 -45.19
CA ARG A 251 8.53 -0.61 -45.67
C ARG A 251 9.04 -2.03 -45.95
N TYR A 252 8.77 -2.96 -45.02
CA TYR A 252 9.21 -4.34 -45.15
C TYR A 252 8.56 -5.02 -46.34
N LYS A 253 7.27 -4.81 -46.56
CA LYS A 253 6.54 -5.30 -47.72
C LYS A 253 7.17 -4.83 -49.01
N LYS A 254 7.46 -3.52 -49.13
CA LYS A 254 8.12 -2.95 -50.30
C LYS A 254 9.49 -3.58 -50.56
N LEU A 255 10.31 -3.76 -49.55
CA LEU A 255 11.64 -4.39 -49.67
C LEU A 255 11.56 -5.85 -50.09
N ILE A 256 10.56 -6.61 -49.67
CA ILE A 256 10.33 -7.98 -50.13
C ILE A 256 9.96 -7.99 -51.63
N GLU A 257 9.05 -7.13 -52.04
CA GLU A 257 8.64 -7.00 -53.45
C GLU A 257 9.83 -6.63 -54.33
N GLU A 258 10.65 -5.65 -53.91
CA GLU A 258 11.87 -5.23 -54.64
C GLU A 258 12.92 -6.36 -54.72
N ALA A 259 12.97 -7.25 -53.74
CA ALA A 259 13.85 -8.43 -53.73
C ALA A 259 13.28 -9.62 -54.54
N GLY A 260 12.12 -9.49 -55.20
CA GLY A 260 11.46 -10.54 -55.94
C GLY A 260 10.72 -11.56 -55.11
N GLY A 261 10.52 -11.28 -53.83
CA GLY A 261 9.72 -12.10 -52.89
C GLY A 261 8.22 -11.78 -52.96
N ARG A 262 7.41 -12.56 -52.27
CA ARG A 262 5.98 -12.29 -52.03
C ARG A 262 5.73 -12.20 -50.54
N VAL A 263 4.91 -11.24 -50.14
CA VAL A 263 4.38 -11.15 -48.77
C VAL A 263 3.11 -11.97 -48.74
N GLU A 264 3.04 -12.98 -47.88
CA GLU A 264 1.83 -13.76 -47.58
C GLU A 264 0.86 -12.91 -46.73
#